data_2d8030d1d0025d8e75ac2b84daf9fab7
#
_entry.id   2d8030d1d0025d8e75ac2b84daf9fab7
#
_cell.length_a   1.000
_cell.length_b   1.000
_cell.length_c   1.000
_cell.angle_alpha   90.00
_cell.angle_beta   90.00
_cell.angle_gamma   90.00
#
_symmetry.space_group_name_H-M   'P 1'
#
loop_
_entity.id
_entity.type
_entity.pdbx_description
1 polymer ?
#
loop_
_entity_poly.entity_id
_entity_poly.type
_entity_poly.pdbx_seq_one_letter_code
_entity_poly.pdbx_strand_id
1 'polypeptide(L)'
;MNRRKFIETSGVAAGAAMLGSVTPSVKQISPAVPEQKTQKTGKIKFGLYSISYGGIWYKGAALSFDELCRFAKQYGYEGIELDNKRPMGNPMDLDHRKREEMHNSLAKYGLEIPCVAANNDFSSPIPEHRECQLLMVRETARLAKDMGAKVVRLFAAWPGVPIHEGVGTYDFVHGDEFYTFLRQYPYSTWLDRYNYVKESLKEAAKIGEENGVVMALQNHSPLIRTWKDTFDLVKEVNSPWLKVCLDLPIFDKQDKEYIADAVRTIGNLQVHSHFGGEYYRDENKVIRPKLLDYYAGGIMPDYSHYIQLMNEIGYNG
;
A
#
# COMPACT_ATOMS: atom_id res chain seq x y z
N MET A 1 -35.97 -12.02 32.83
CA MET A 1 -36.47 -12.84 31.72
C MET A 1 -35.27 -13.44 30.97
N ASN A 2 -35.13 -14.76 31.02
CA ASN A 2 -33.85 -15.43 30.76
C ASN A 2 -33.70 -15.79 29.28
N ARG A 3 -32.58 -15.40 28.63
CA ARG A 3 -32.28 -15.55 27.19
C ARG A 3 -32.19 -17.01 26.67
N ARG A 4 -32.52 -18.02 27.45
CA ARG A 4 -32.40 -19.43 27.09
C ARG A 4 -33.71 -20.10 26.59
N LYS A 5 -34.82 -19.36 26.48
CA LYS A 5 -36.13 -19.93 26.10
C LYS A 5 -36.61 -19.59 24.69
N PHE A 6 -35.78 -19.04 23.81
CA PHE A 6 -36.20 -18.65 22.46
C PHE A 6 -35.77 -19.61 21.34
N ILE A 7 -35.09 -20.71 21.64
CA ILE A 7 -34.51 -21.59 20.60
C ILE A 7 -35.26 -22.94 20.49
N GLU A 8 -36.32 -23.20 21.26
CA GLU A 8 -36.96 -24.52 21.29
C GLU A 8 -38.33 -24.66 20.62
N THR A 9 -38.77 -23.67 19.84
CA THR A 9 -40.08 -23.79 19.14
C THR A 9 -39.99 -23.37 17.68
N SER A 10 -39.40 -24.19 16.83
CA SER A 10 -39.74 -24.26 15.39
C SER A 10 -39.17 -25.55 14.81
N GLY A 11 -39.77 -26.63 15.14
CA GLY A 11 -39.59 -27.91 14.48
C GLY A 11 -40.89 -28.34 13.79
N VAL A 12 -40.73 -28.94 12.62
CA VAL A 12 -41.64 -29.88 11.93
C VAL A 12 -42.75 -29.28 11.06
N ALA A 13 -42.59 -29.40 9.74
CA ALA A 13 -43.52 -30.25 8.95
C ALA A 13 -42.93 -30.54 7.57
N ALA A 14 -42.82 -31.81 7.27
CA ALA A 14 -42.44 -32.36 5.98
C ALA A 14 -43.63 -32.32 5.00
N GLY A 15 -43.35 -32.18 3.72
CA GLY A 15 -44.33 -32.36 2.65
C GLY A 15 -43.60 -32.54 1.30
N ALA A 16 -43.51 -33.79 0.87
CA ALA A 16 -42.97 -34.17 -0.43
C ALA A 16 -43.95 -33.81 -1.55
N ALA A 17 -43.45 -33.18 -2.61
CA ALA A 17 -44.07 -33.28 -3.94
C ALA A 17 -42.98 -33.25 -5.00
N MET A 18 -42.79 -34.37 -5.67
CA MET A 18 -42.00 -34.46 -6.91
C MET A 18 -42.74 -33.74 -8.03
N LEU A 19 -42.08 -32.82 -8.69
CA LEU A 19 -42.33 -32.44 -10.07
C LEU A 19 -41.00 -32.08 -10.71
N GLY A 20 -40.61 -32.90 -11.69
CA GLY A 20 -39.40 -32.70 -12.48
C GLY A 20 -39.53 -31.45 -13.33
N SER A 21 -38.56 -30.58 -13.19
CA SER A 21 -38.28 -29.54 -14.16
C SER A 21 -36.80 -29.61 -14.59
N VAL A 22 -36.63 -29.94 -15.86
CA VAL A 22 -35.34 -29.90 -16.54
C VAL A 22 -34.95 -28.44 -16.64
N THR A 23 -33.99 -27.99 -15.85
CA THR A 23 -33.32 -26.70 -16.01
C THR A 23 -32.09 -26.92 -16.85
N PRO A 24 -31.86 -26.13 -17.94
CA PRO A 24 -30.63 -26.21 -18.69
C PRO A 24 -29.49 -25.70 -17.81
N SER A 25 -28.48 -26.55 -17.65
CA SER A 25 -27.23 -26.20 -16.96
C SER A 25 -26.51 -25.10 -17.77
N VAL A 26 -26.65 -23.87 -17.33
CA VAL A 26 -25.76 -22.79 -17.77
C VAL A 26 -24.40 -23.03 -17.13
N LYS A 27 -23.45 -23.55 -17.91
CA LYS A 27 -22.04 -23.56 -17.52
C LYS A 27 -21.63 -22.11 -17.28
N GLN A 28 -21.48 -21.73 -16.01
CA GLN A 28 -20.71 -20.54 -15.65
C GLN A 28 -19.28 -20.79 -16.11
N ILE A 29 -18.90 -20.14 -17.20
CA ILE A 29 -17.50 -20.02 -17.60
C ILE A 29 -16.91 -18.96 -16.64
N SER A 30 -16.38 -19.42 -15.52
CA SER A 30 -15.44 -18.59 -14.76
C SER A 30 -14.26 -18.30 -15.66
N PRO A 31 -13.86 -17.02 -15.85
CA PRO A 31 -12.62 -16.74 -16.55
C PRO A 31 -11.50 -17.43 -15.81
N ALA A 32 -10.79 -18.32 -16.51
CA ALA A 32 -9.63 -19.00 -15.96
C ALA A 32 -8.62 -17.93 -15.54
N VAL A 33 -8.31 -17.89 -14.24
CA VAL A 33 -7.13 -17.18 -13.74
C VAL A 33 -5.94 -17.77 -14.50
N PRO A 34 -5.13 -16.96 -15.22
CA PRO A 34 -3.98 -17.50 -15.92
C PRO A 34 -3.10 -18.20 -14.89
N GLU A 35 -2.89 -19.52 -15.03
CA GLU A 35 -1.83 -20.23 -14.29
C GLU A 35 -0.53 -19.48 -14.58
N GLN A 36 0.05 -18.87 -13.58
CA GLN A 36 1.38 -18.29 -13.67
C GLN A 36 2.35 -19.48 -13.86
N LYS A 37 2.78 -19.66 -15.11
CA LYS A 37 3.94 -20.50 -15.43
C LYS A 37 5.07 -20.03 -14.52
N THR A 38 5.77 -20.97 -13.86
CA THR A 38 6.98 -20.73 -13.08
C THR A 38 7.90 -19.79 -13.87
N GLN A 39 7.85 -18.50 -13.52
CA GLN A 39 8.68 -17.50 -14.14
C GLN A 39 10.13 -17.69 -13.67
N LYS A 40 11.06 -17.61 -14.60
CA LYS A 40 12.47 -17.40 -14.32
C LYS A 40 12.59 -16.31 -13.26
N THR A 41 13.42 -16.52 -12.24
CA THR A 41 13.73 -15.56 -11.21
C THR A 41 13.97 -14.18 -11.81
N GLY A 42 12.99 -13.31 -11.71
CA GLY A 42 13.11 -11.92 -12.13
C GLY A 42 14.10 -11.22 -11.21
N LYS A 43 14.95 -10.38 -11.75
CA LYS A 43 15.83 -9.55 -10.94
C LYS A 43 14.96 -8.51 -10.24
N ILE A 44 15.00 -8.46 -8.90
CA ILE A 44 14.37 -7.40 -8.11
C ILE A 44 14.99 -6.07 -8.53
N LYS A 45 14.15 -5.10 -8.88
CA LYS A 45 14.54 -3.75 -9.25
C LYS A 45 14.35 -2.80 -8.07
N PHE A 46 15.19 -1.76 -8.02
CA PHE A 46 15.12 -0.77 -6.96
C PHE A 46 14.69 0.59 -7.53
N GLY A 47 13.66 1.17 -6.93
CA GLY A 47 13.18 2.51 -7.22
C GLY A 47 13.51 3.50 -6.10
N LEU A 48 13.71 4.76 -6.46
CA LEU A 48 13.86 5.87 -5.52
C LEU A 48 12.47 6.46 -5.23
N TYR A 49 12.10 6.54 -3.96
CA TYR A 49 10.82 7.14 -3.58
C TYR A 49 10.94 8.67 -3.59
N SER A 50 10.10 9.32 -4.39
CA SER A 50 10.17 10.77 -4.65
C SER A 50 9.95 11.64 -3.41
N ILE A 51 9.25 11.13 -2.39
CA ILE A 51 9.02 11.84 -1.14
C ILE A 51 10.32 12.24 -0.42
N SER A 52 11.39 11.46 -0.60
CA SER A 52 12.69 11.74 0.01
C SER A 52 13.29 13.07 -0.44
N TYR A 53 12.87 13.58 -1.59
CA TYR A 53 13.35 14.83 -2.17
C TYR A 53 12.23 15.85 -2.44
N GLY A 54 11.06 15.63 -1.86
CA GLY A 54 9.88 16.48 -2.01
C GLY A 54 9.88 17.77 -1.17
N GLY A 55 10.95 18.06 -0.44
CA GLY A 55 11.03 19.25 0.43
C GLY A 55 10.20 19.14 1.70
N ILE A 56 9.69 17.94 2.04
CA ILE A 56 8.86 17.72 3.23
C ILE A 56 9.73 17.50 4.46
N TRP A 57 10.80 16.69 4.33
CA TRP A 57 11.62 16.22 5.43
C TRP A 57 12.84 17.09 5.77
N TYR A 58 13.00 18.20 5.08
CA TYR A 58 14.16 19.10 5.25
C TYR A 58 13.79 20.53 4.88
N LYS A 59 14.51 21.50 5.45
CA LYS A 59 14.39 22.90 5.07
C LYS A 59 15.11 23.12 3.73
N GLY A 60 14.35 23.35 2.67
CA GLY A 60 14.90 23.59 1.34
C GLY A 60 13.91 23.33 0.23
N ALA A 61 14.29 23.66 -0.97
CA ALA A 61 13.47 23.41 -2.15
C ALA A 61 13.42 21.91 -2.47
N ALA A 62 12.25 21.44 -2.91
CA ALA A 62 12.15 20.15 -3.55
C ALA A 62 13.01 20.11 -4.83
N LEU A 63 13.50 18.92 -5.18
CA LEU A 63 14.06 18.72 -6.51
C LEU A 63 12.96 18.81 -7.56
N SER A 64 13.33 19.29 -8.76
CA SER A 64 12.49 19.05 -9.94
C SER A 64 12.48 17.56 -10.30
N PHE A 65 11.50 17.13 -11.07
CA PHE A 65 11.40 15.73 -11.47
C PHE A 65 12.60 15.27 -12.32
N ASP A 66 13.12 16.13 -13.23
CA ASP A 66 14.32 15.81 -14.01
C ASP A 66 15.58 15.67 -13.13
N GLU A 67 15.74 16.52 -12.11
CA GLU A 67 16.81 16.38 -11.13
C GLU A 67 16.69 15.09 -10.33
N LEU A 68 15.48 14.72 -9.90
CA LEU A 68 15.24 13.46 -9.22
C LEU A 68 15.61 12.26 -10.10
N CYS A 69 15.21 12.27 -11.38
CA CYS A 69 15.59 11.26 -12.35
C CYS A 69 17.12 11.17 -12.51
N ARG A 70 17.80 12.31 -12.59
CA ARG A 70 19.27 12.36 -12.67
C ARG A 70 19.93 11.72 -11.43
N PHE A 71 19.41 12.03 -10.23
CA PHE A 71 19.90 11.43 -8.98
C PHE A 71 19.63 9.92 -8.94
N ALA A 72 18.42 9.50 -9.25
CA ALA A 72 18.08 8.08 -9.30
C ALA A 72 19.04 7.31 -10.20
N LYS A 73 19.29 7.82 -11.42
CA LYS A 73 20.27 7.22 -12.35
C LYS A 73 21.68 7.19 -11.81
N GLN A 74 22.13 8.31 -11.20
CA GLN A 74 23.47 8.44 -10.64
C GLN A 74 23.75 7.41 -9.53
N TYR A 75 22.75 7.08 -8.73
CA TYR A 75 22.85 6.11 -7.63
C TYR A 75 22.43 4.69 -7.99
N GLY A 76 22.16 4.42 -9.27
CA GLY A 76 21.92 3.08 -9.78
C GLY A 76 20.50 2.56 -9.59
N TYR A 77 19.53 3.42 -9.27
CA TYR A 77 18.13 3.06 -9.27
C TYR A 77 17.62 2.81 -10.70
N GLU A 78 16.65 1.93 -10.82
CA GLU A 78 16.03 1.53 -12.09
C GLU A 78 14.66 2.21 -12.30
N GLY A 79 14.10 2.84 -11.25
CA GLY A 79 12.85 3.55 -11.31
C GLY A 79 12.65 4.58 -10.22
N ILE A 80 11.49 5.22 -10.27
CA ILE A 80 11.04 6.19 -9.28
C ILE A 80 9.64 5.77 -8.81
N GLU A 81 9.45 5.53 -7.53
CA GLU A 81 8.11 5.53 -6.96
C GLU A 81 7.66 6.99 -6.80
N LEU A 82 6.55 7.34 -7.45
CA LEU A 82 6.02 8.68 -7.44
C LEU A 82 5.01 8.86 -6.30
N ASP A 83 5.30 9.78 -5.38
CA ASP A 83 4.32 10.18 -4.35
C ASP A 83 3.30 11.17 -4.94
N ASN A 84 2.01 10.99 -4.67
CA ASN A 84 0.96 11.87 -5.17
C ASN A 84 0.87 13.22 -4.44
N LYS A 85 1.90 13.58 -3.66
CA LYS A 85 1.99 14.91 -3.03
C LYS A 85 2.61 15.95 -3.96
N ARG A 86 2.32 17.22 -3.62
CA ARG A 86 3.07 18.35 -4.17
C ARG A 86 4.52 18.34 -3.66
N PRO A 87 5.46 18.83 -4.46
CA PRO A 87 5.25 19.51 -5.74
C PRO A 87 5.32 18.59 -6.97
N MET A 88 5.71 17.31 -6.84
CA MET A 88 6.06 16.49 -7.99
C MET A 88 4.91 15.67 -8.58
N GLY A 89 4.14 14.97 -7.74
CA GLY A 89 3.26 13.89 -8.20
C GLY A 89 1.77 14.13 -8.00
N ASN A 90 1.34 15.33 -7.60
CA ASN A 90 -0.08 15.57 -7.36
C ASN A 90 -0.86 15.59 -8.69
N PRO A 91 -1.86 14.70 -8.87
CA PRO A 91 -2.61 14.62 -10.14
C PRO A 91 -3.27 15.92 -10.56
N MET A 92 -3.66 16.77 -9.59
CA MET A 92 -4.29 18.07 -9.88
C MET A 92 -3.34 19.07 -10.56
N ASP A 93 -2.04 18.89 -10.38
CA ASP A 93 -1.02 19.80 -10.92
C ASP A 93 -0.39 19.26 -12.21
N LEU A 94 -0.67 17.99 -12.55
CA LEU A 94 -0.06 17.27 -13.67
C LEU A 94 -1.02 17.19 -14.87
N ASP A 95 -1.05 18.23 -15.67
CA ASP A 95 -1.71 18.23 -16.98
C ASP A 95 -0.97 17.34 -18.00
N HIS A 96 -1.54 17.16 -19.20
CA HIS A 96 -0.96 16.34 -20.24
C HIS A 96 0.48 16.74 -20.59
N ARG A 97 0.76 18.04 -20.74
CA ARG A 97 2.10 18.56 -21.06
C ARG A 97 3.13 18.20 -19.99
N LYS A 98 2.78 18.37 -18.73
CA LYS A 98 3.69 18.01 -17.61
C LYS A 98 3.93 16.49 -17.54
N ARG A 99 2.93 15.66 -17.82
CA ARG A 99 3.11 14.20 -17.91
C ARG A 99 4.05 13.82 -19.05
N GLU A 100 3.97 14.50 -20.21
CA GLU A 100 4.94 14.32 -21.30
C GLU A 100 6.36 14.75 -20.90
N GLU A 101 6.51 15.87 -20.21
CA GLU A 101 7.80 16.31 -19.66
C GLU A 101 8.40 15.27 -18.71
N MET A 102 7.58 14.65 -17.87
CA MET A 102 8.00 13.56 -16.98
C MET A 102 8.41 12.32 -17.79
N HIS A 103 7.66 11.92 -18.79
CA HIS A 103 8.03 10.81 -19.69
C HIS A 103 9.36 11.06 -20.37
N ASN A 104 9.61 12.27 -20.87
CA ASN A 104 10.87 12.66 -21.50
C ASN A 104 12.04 12.54 -20.51
N SER A 105 11.85 12.96 -19.25
CA SER A 105 12.87 12.80 -18.21
C SER A 105 13.14 11.33 -17.90
N LEU A 106 12.11 10.50 -17.75
CA LEU A 106 12.26 9.06 -17.54
C LEU A 106 13.01 8.39 -18.70
N ALA A 107 12.65 8.69 -19.94
CA ALA A 107 13.28 8.15 -21.13
C ALA A 107 14.75 8.57 -21.23
N LYS A 108 15.05 9.85 -20.96
CA LYS A 108 16.41 10.43 -20.94
C LYS A 108 17.37 9.67 -20.02
N TYR A 109 16.88 9.21 -18.87
CA TYR A 109 17.69 8.52 -17.87
C TYR A 109 17.50 6.99 -17.86
N GLY A 110 16.59 6.46 -18.68
CA GLY A 110 16.29 5.03 -18.74
C GLY A 110 15.68 4.50 -17.45
N LEU A 111 14.71 5.25 -16.90
CA LEU A 111 13.99 4.94 -15.66
C LEU A 111 12.52 4.63 -15.94
N GLU A 112 11.86 3.95 -15.02
CA GLU A 112 10.42 3.68 -15.08
C GLU A 112 9.70 4.14 -13.80
N ILE A 113 8.38 4.26 -13.83
CA ILE A 113 7.55 4.44 -12.64
C ILE A 113 6.93 3.07 -12.29
N PRO A 114 7.46 2.31 -11.33
CA PRO A 114 6.87 1.03 -10.94
C PRO A 114 5.57 1.21 -10.17
N CYS A 115 5.48 2.28 -9.37
CA CYS A 115 4.38 2.52 -8.44
C CYS A 115 4.11 4.02 -8.29
N VAL A 116 2.83 4.37 -8.07
CA VAL A 116 2.41 5.68 -7.59
C VAL A 116 1.79 5.53 -6.21
N ALA A 117 2.27 6.27 -5.22
CA ALA A 117 1.74 6.22 -3.87
C ALA A 117 0.54 7.16 -3.71
N ALA A 118 -0.59 6.63 -3.26
CA ALA A 118 -1.73 7.40 -2.81
C ALA A 118 -1.65 7.57 -1.29
N ASN A 119 -1.77 8.79 -0.82
CA ASN A 119 -1.72 9.10 0.61
C ASN A 119 -3.14 9.21 1.16
N ASN A 120 -3.84 8.09 1.24
CA ASN A 120 -5.26 8.03 1.56
C ASN A 120 -5.55 7.59 2.99
N ASP A 121 -6.65 8.10 3.54
CA ASP A 121 -7.27 7.65 4.78
C ASP A 121 -8.72 7.23 4.50
N PHE A 122 -9.01 5.94 4.62
CA PHE A 122 -10.34 5.36 4.46
C PHE A 122 -11.07 5.11 5.78
N SER A 123 -10.47 5.48 6.90
CA SER A 123 -10.98 5.15 8.24
C SER A 123 -12.00 6.15 8.78
N SER A 124 -12.20 7.29 8.12
CA SER A 124 -13.12 8.33 8.58
C SER A 124 -14.56 7.79 8.67
N PRO A 125 -15.29 8.05 9.77
CA PRO A 125 -16.71 7.73 9.86
C PRO A 125 -17.59 8.66 9.01
N ILE A 126 -17.04 9.76 8.50
CA ILE A 126 -17.75 10.72 7.65
C ILE A 126 -17.68 10.22 6.20
N PRO A 127 -18.84 9.89 5.57
CA PRO A 127 -18.86 9.34 4.21
C PRO A 127 -18.14 10.24 3.19
N GLU A 128 -18.41 11.53 3.22
CA GLU A 128 -17.87 12.52 2.28
C GLU A 128 -16.33 12.59 2.34
N HIS A 129 -15.74 12.35 3.52
CA HIS A 129 -14.29 12.28 3.63
C HIS A 129 -13.74 11.07 2.89
N ARG A 130 -14.37 9.90 3.04
CA ARG A 130 -13.96 8.67 2.32
C ARG A 130 -14.15 8.81 0.81
N GLU A 131 -15.24 9.46 0.39
CA GLU A 131 -15.53 9.73 -1.02
C GLU A 131 -14.46 10.66 -1.64
N CYS A 132 -14.04 11.70 -0.92
CA CYS A 132 -12.92 12.54 -1.33
C CYS A 132 -11.61 11.75 -1.46
N GLN A 133 -11.35 10.81 -0.53
CA GLN A 133 -10.17 9.95 -0.61
C GLN A 133 -10.25 8.99 -1.83
N LEU A 134 -11.41 8.41 -2.09
CA LEU A 134 -11.63 7.57 -3.27
C LEU A 134 -11.49 8.36 -4.58
N LEU A 135 -11.95 9.60 -4.62
CA LEU A 135 -11.74 10.49 -5.76
C LEU A 135 -10.24 10.72 -6.00
N MET A 136 -9.47 11.01 -4.96
CA MET A 136 -8.01 11.19 -5.08
C MET A 136 -7.33 9.88 -5.53
N VAL A 137 -7.75 8.73 -5.00
CA VAL A 137 -7.23 7.42 -5.43
C VAL A 137 -7.54 7.17 -6.91
N ARG A 138 -8.72 7.54 -7.39
CA ARG A 138 -9.07 7.44 -8.82
C ARG A 138 -8.15 8.29 -9.70
N GLU A 139 -7.91 9.53 -9.31
CA GLU A 139 -7.00 10.40 -10.06
C GLU A 139 -5.55 9.90 -10.01
N THR A 140 -5.13 9.33 -8.87
CA THR A 140 -3.82 8.67 -8.73
C THR A 140 -3.73 7.42 -9.62
N ALA A 141 -4.79 6.62 -9.74
CA ALA A 141 -4.82 5.47 -10.63
C ALA A 141 -4.75 5.85 -12.11
N ARG A 142 -5.41 6.94 -12.50
CA ARG A 142 -5.30 7.53 -13.85
C ARG A 142 -3.88 8.00 -14.14
N LEU A 143 -3.27 8.72 -13.18
CA LEU A 143 -1.88 9.13 -13.29
C LEU A 143 -0.95 7.92 -13.41
N ALA A 144 -1.13 6.89 -12.58
CA ALA A 144 -0.36 5.66 -12.64
C ALA A 144 -0.43 5.01 -14.02
N LYS A 145 -1.65 4.86 -14.55
CA LYS A 145 -1.87 4.35 -15.92
C LYS A 145 -1.13 5.18 -16.96
N ASP A 146 -1.28 6.51 -16.92
CA ASP A 146 -0.66 7.41 -17.89
C ASP A 146 0.88 7.37 -17.79
N MET A 147 1.42 7.22 -16.58
CA MET A 147 2.87 7.09 -16.37
C MET A 147 3.42 5.66 -16.61
N GLY A 148 2.56 4.71 -16.99
CA GLY A 148 2.95 3.33 -17.25
C GLY A 148 3.17 2.48 -16.00
N ALA A 149 2.84 3.00 -14.82
CA ALA A 149 2.92 2.26 -13.57
C ALA A 149 1.91 1.12 -13.51
N LYS A 150 2.29 0.02 -12.87
CA LYS A 150 1.43 -1.15 -12.70
C LYS A 150 0.77 -1.22 -11.33
N VAL A 151 1.25 -0.43 -10.39
CA VAL A 151 0.85 -0.47 -8.99
C VAL A 151 0.48 0.93 -8.49
N VAL A 152 -0.60 1.01 -7.71
CA VAL A 152 -0.90 2.16 -6.85
C VAL A 152 -0.82 1.66 -5.41
N ARG A 153 0.09 2.23 -4.62
CA ARG A 153 0.21 1.90 -3.21
C ARG A 153 -0.82 2.66 -2.39
N LEU A 154 -1.53 1.94 -1.54
CA LEU A 154 -2.58 2.46 -0.68
C LEU A 154 -2.23 2.30 0.80
N PHE A 155 -2.87 3.15 1.61
CA PHE A 155 -2.93 3.01 3.06
C PHE A 155 -4.36 2.64 3.51
N ALA A 156 -4.48 2.05 4.69
CA ALA A 156 -5.78 1.90 5.35
C ALA A 156 -6.25 3.24 5.95
N ALA A 157 -5.35 3.89 6.68
CA ALA A 157 -5.68 5.07 7.48
C ALA A 157 -4.44 5.98 7.64
N TRP A 158 -3.95 6.55 6.52
CA TRP A 158 -2.79 7.44 6.59
C TRP A 158 -3.15 8.76 7.29
N PRO A 159 -2.54 9.10 8.43
CA PRO A 159 -2.91 10.30 9.18
C PRO A 159 -2.38 11.59 8.55
N GLY A 160 -1.53 11.48 7.55
CA GLY A 160 -0.82 12.62 6.96
C GLY A 160 0.45 12.98 7.72
N VAL A 161 1.14 13.99 7.22
CA VAL A 161 2.35 14.57 7.83
C VAL A 161 2.09 16.04 8.09
N PRO A 162 2.02 16.47 9.35
CA PRO A 162 1.93 17.88 9.67
C PRO A 162 3.26 18.58 9.32
N ILE A 163 3.16 19.78 8.77
CA ILE A 163 4.31 20.63 8.48
C ILE A 163 4.43 21.65 9.60
N HIS A 164 5.53 21.62 10.32
CA HIS A 164 5.85 22.59 11.35
C HIS A 164 7.13 23.33 10.95
N GLU A 165 7.08 24.66 10.95
CA GLU A 165 8.20 25.53 10.52
C GLU A 165 8.82 25.15 9.18
N GLY A 166 8.02 24.65 8.23
CA GLY A 166 8.44 24.26 6.89
C GLY A 166 9.08 22.88 6.79
N VAL A 167 8.99 22.06 7.83
CA VAL A 167 9.47 20.67 7.83
C VAL A 167 8.37 19.74 8.31
N GLY A 168 8.21 18.62 7.63
CA GLY A 168 7.36 17.53 8.09
C GLY A 168 7.94 16.87 9.34
N THR A 169 7.09 16.51 10.27
CA THR A 169 7.51 15.84 11.49
C THR A 169 6.72 14.57 11.71
N TYR A 170 7.44 13.50 12.01
CA TYR A 170 6.86 12.24 12.51
C TYR A 170 6.71 12.24 14.04
N ASP A 171 7.33 13.17 14.75
CA ASP A 171 7.32 13.16 16.22
C ASP A 171 5.90 13.26 16.78
N PHE A 172 5.01 13.95 16.08
CA PHE A 172 3.59 13.99 16.40
C PHE A 172 2.81 12.76 15.91
N VAL A 173 3.33 12.06 14.92
CA VAL A 173 2.65 10.92 14.28
C VAL A 173 2.95 9.64 15.02
N HIS A 174 4.20 9.39 15.42
CA HIS A 174 4.61 8.13 16.03
C HIS A 174 4.33 8.05 17.53
N GLY A 175 4.42 9.16 18.26
CA GLY A 175 4.15 9.17 19.70
C GLY A 175 2.66 9.10 20.05
N ASP A 176 1.82 9.76 19.25
CA ASP A 176 0.39 9.95 19.53
C ASP A 176 -0.54 9.43 18.41
N GLU A 177 -0.02 8.74 17.42
CA GLU A 177 -0.75 8.29 16.23
C GLU A 177 -2.03 7.53 16.60
N PHE A 178 -1.91 6.58 17.50
CA PHE A 178 -3.04 5.79 17.99
C PHE A 178 -4.02 6.64 18.81
N TYR A 179 -3.53 7.52 19.67
CA TYR A 179 -4.37 8.38 20.51
C TYR A 179 -5.07 9.46 19.68
N THR A 180 -4.36 10.07 18.74
CA THR A 180 -4.95 11.06 17.82
C THR A 180 -6.04 10.41 16.96
N PHE A 181 -5.78 9.23 16.43
CA PHE A 181 -6.73 8.45 15.66
C PHE A 181 -8.00 8.11 16.46
N LEU A 182 -7.87 7.70 17.73
CA LEU A 182 -9.01 7.41 18.59
C LEU A 182 -9.78 8.67 19.00
N ARG A 183 -9.08 9.78 19.27
CA ARG A 183 -9.68 11.04 19.75
C ARG A 183 -10.42 11.81 18.64
N GLN A 184 -9.95 11.70 17.41
CA GLN A 184 -10.55 12.43 16.29
C GLN A 184 -12.03 12.09 16.08
N TYR A 185 -12.40 10.82 16.37
CA TYR A 185 -13.77 10.34 16.21
C TYR A 185 -14.17 9.44 17.39
N PRO A 186 -14.49 10.02 18.57
CA PRO A 186 -14.65 9.27 19.82
C PRO A 186 -15.85 8.30 19.81
N TYR A 187 -16.79 8.48 18.90
CA TYR A 187 -17.98 7.62 18.77
C TYR A 187 -17.81 6.49 17.75
N SER A 188 -16.68 6.43 17.07
CA SER A 188 -16.37 5.39 16.09
C SER A 188 -15.42 4.37 16.69
N THR A 189 -15.84 3.12 16.75
CA THR A 189 -15.00 2.02 17.27
C THR A 189 -13.92 1.64 16.25
N TRP A 190 -12.92 0.88 16.70
CA TRP A 190 -11.94 0.29 15.78
C TRP A 190 -12.60 -0.57 14.70
N LEU A 191 -13.60 -1.39 15.09
CA LEU A 191 -14.33 -2.26 14.17
C LEU A 191 -15.12 -1.46 13.12
N ASP A 192 -15.74 -0.35 13.51
CA ASP A 192 -16.43 0.53 12.55
C ASP A 192 -15.45 1.05 11.49
N ARG A 193 -14.29 1.54 11.92
CA ARG A 193 -13.24 2.07 11.03
C ARG A 193 -12.64 0.99 10.14
N TYR A 194 -12.42 -0.21 10.67
CA TYR A 194 -11.99 -1.37 9.90
C TYR A 194 -12.97 -1.70 8.78
N ASN A 195 -14.27 -1.67 9.09
CA ASN A 195 -15.32 -1.90 8.09
C ASN A 195 -15.38 -0.79 7.04
N TYR A 196 -15.23 0.48 7.43
CA TYR A 196 -15.17 1.60 6.47
C TYR A 196 -13.98 1.43 5.52
N VAL A 197 -12.81 1.08 6.03
CA VAL A 197 -11.63 0.79 5.21
C VAL A 197 -11.89 -0.37 4.26
N LYS A 198 -12.44 -1.46 4.76
CA LYS A 198 -12.75 -2.64 3.93
C LYS A 198 -13.67 -2.31 2.77
N GLU A 199 -14.76 -1.57 3.01
CA GLU A 199 -15.68 -1.17 1.95
C GLU A 199 -15.01 -0.19 0.95
N SER A 200 -14.24 0.78 1.44
CA SER A 200 -13.48 1.68 0.57
C SER A 200 -12.42 0.95 -0.27
N LEU A 201 -11.76 -0.08 0.29
CA LEU A 201 -10.82 -0.91 -0.47
C LEU A 201 -11.50 -1.74 -1.57
N LYS A 202 -12.75 -2.17 -1.38
CA LYS A 202 -13.54 -2.81 -2.45
C LYS A 202 -13.77 -1.84 -3.61
N GLU A 203 -14.07 -0.58 -3.31
CA GLU A 203 -14.24 0.45 -4.33
C GLU A 203 -12.90 0.81 -4.98
N ALA A 204 -11.84 0.96 -4.20
CA ALA A 204 -10.50 1.19 -4.72
C ALA A 204 -10.04 0.06 -5.66
N ALA A 205 -10.35 -1.19 -5.33
CA ALA A 205 -10.05 -2.33 -6.19
C ALA A 205 -10.77 -2.25 -7.56
N LYS A 206 -12.02 -1.78 -7.60
CA LYS A 206 -12.74 -1.52 -8.86
C LYS A 206 -12.11 -0.39 -9.66
N ILE A 207 -11.68 0.69 -8.97
CA ILE A 207 -10.93 1.78 -9.61
C ILE A 207 -9.64 1.23 -10.23
N GLY A 208 -8.95 0.30 -9.55
CA GLY A 208 -7.78 -0.39 -10.08
C GLY A 208 -8.09 -1.18 -11.35
N GLU A 209 -9.15 -1.97 -11.33
CA GLU A 209 -9.65 -2.73 -12.49
C GLU A 209 -9.94 -1.83 -13.69
N GLU A 210 -10.67 -0.75 -13.48
CA GLU A 210 -11.05 0.23 -14.52
C GLU A 210 -9.83 0.89 -15.20
N ASN A 211 -8.73 1.05 -14.44
CA ASN A 211 -7.51 1.68 -14.92
C ASN A 211 -6.42 0.68 -15.32
N GLY A 212 -6.60 -0.61 -15.06
CA GLY A 212 -5.60 -1.64 -15.33
C GLY A 212 -4.37 -1.55 -14.42
N VAL A 213 -4.54 -1.06 -13.20
CA VAL A 213 -3.48 -0.93 -12.19
C VAL A 213 -3.86 -1.70 -10.91
N VAL A 214 -2.90 -2.38 -10.31
CA VAL A 214 -3.11 -3.12 -9.07
C VAL A 214 -3.02 -2.17 -7.87
N MET A 215 -3.99 -2.25 -6.97
CA MET A 215 -3.95 -1.56 -5.70
C MET A 215 -3.15 -2.40 -4.70
N ALA A 216 -2.11 -1.83 -4.06
CA ALA A 216 -1.25 -2.51 -3.12
C ALA A 216 -1.39 -1.89 -1.72
N LEU A 217 -2.04 -2.60 -0.80
CA LEU A 217 -2.23 -2.14 0.57
C LEU A 217 -0.93 -2.33 1.38
N GLN A 218 -0.43 -1.24 1.96
CA GLN A 218 0.75 -1.23 2.81
C GLN A 218 0.39 -1.57 4.27
N ASN A 219 1.26 -2.29 4.95
CA ASN A 219 1.15 -2.61 6.38
C ASN A 219 1.52 -1.41 7.28
N HIS A 220 0.76 -0.33 7.15
CA HIS A 220 1.05 0.93 7.85
C HIS A 220 -0.02 1.24 8.90
N SER A 221 0.44 1.53 10.15
CA SER A 221 -0.45 2.02 11.22
C SER A 221 -1.15 3.35 10.81
N PRO A 222 -2.21 3.76 11.51
CA PRO A 222 -2.62 3.28 12.84
C PRO A 222 -3.65 2.14 12.88
N LEU A 223 -4.45 1.92 11.85
CA LEU A 223 -5.55 0.96 11.91
C LEU A 223 -5.07 -0.50 11.79
N ILE A 224 -4.22 -0.74 10.81
CA ILE A 224 -3.51 -2.02 10.61
C ILE A 224 -2.08 -1.85 11.10
N ARG A 225 -1.58 -2.82 11.87
CA ARG A 225 -0.29 -2.71 12.56
C ARG A 225 0.68 -3.81 12.20
N THR A 226 0.14 -4.95 11.75
CA THR A 226 0.92 -6.13 11.44
C THR A 226 0.73 -6.52 9.98
N TRP A 227 1.64 -7.34 9.48
CA TRP A 227 1.46 -7.94 8.16
C TRP A 227 0.21 -8.85 8.10
N LYS A 228 -0.19 -9.44 9.24
CA LYS A 228 -1.40 -10.28 9.33
C LYS A 228 -2.67 -9.45 9.14
N ASP A 229 -2.75 -8.29 9.79
CA ASP A 229 -3.90 -7.38 9.62
C ASP A 229 -4.05 -6.99 8.14
N THR A 230 -2.93 -6.70 7.47
CA THR A 230 -2.92 -6.36 6.04
C THR A 230 -3.37 -7.54 5.18
N PHE A 231 -2.85 -8.73 5.46
CA PHE A 231 -3.20 -9.96 4.74
C PHE A 231 -4.68 -10.30 4.91
N ASP A 232 -5.19 -10.25 6.14
CA ASP A 232 -6.59 -10.54 6.45
C ASP A 232 -7.53 -9.57 5.73
N LEU A 233 -7.21 -8.28 5.75
CA LEU A 233 -8.00 -7.26 5.06
C LEU A 233 -8.03 -7.47 3.54
N VAL A 234 -6.89 -7.78 2.93
CA VAL A 234 -6.80 -8.11 1.50
C VAL A 234 -7.59 -9.37 1.18
N LYS A 235 -7.53 -10.40 2.04
CA LYS A 235 -8.30 -11.64 1.89
C LYS A 235 -9.81 -11.42 2.05
N GLU A 236 -10.23 -10.58 2.99
CA GLU A 236 -11.65 -10.25 3.17
C GLU A 236 -12.23 -9.45 2.00
N VAL A 237 -11.46 -8.54 1.41
CA VAL A 237 -11.87 -7.82 0.19
C VAL A 237 -11.96 -8.77 -1.01
N ASN A 238 -11.09 -9.76 -1.07
CA ASN A 238 -11.08 -10.84 -2.06
C ASN A 238 -11.19 -10.35 -3.52
N SER A 239 -10.39 -9.37 -3.88
CA SER A 239 -10.30 -8.85 -5.25
C SER A 239 -8.94 -9.18 -5.89
N PRO A 240 -8.89 -9.59 -7.16
CA PRO A 240 -7.64 -9.76 -7.88
C PRO A 240 -6.88 -8.44 -8.06
N TRP A 241 -7.56 -7.30 -7.94
CA TRP A 241 -7.02 -5.97 -8.08
C TRP A 241 -6.57 -5.34 -6.76
N LEU A 242 -6.70 -6.05 -5.63
CA LEU A 242 -6.12 -5.64 -4.34
C LEU A 242 -5.07 -6.66 -3.90
N LYS A 243 -3.87 -6.18 -3.67
CA LYS A 243 -2.67 -6.94 -3.32
C LYS A 243 -1.97 -6.29 -2.12
N VAL A 244 -0.77 -6.73 -1.82
CA VAL A 244 0.00 -6.29 -0.65
C VAL A 244 1.26 -5.56 -1.07
N CYS A 245 1.57 -4.47 -0.36
CA CYS A 245 2.87 -3.84 -0.30
C CYS A 245 3.45 -4.09 1.10
N LEU A 246 4.50 -4.91 1.21
CA LEU A 246 5.19 -5.07 2.49
C LEU A 246 6.24 -3.97 2.67
N ASP A 247 6.14 -3.28 3.78
CA ASP A 247 7.12 -2.29 4.24
C ASP A 247 7.85 -2.88 5.46
N LEU A 248 9.02 -3.47 5.20
CA LEU A 248 9.80 -4.17 6.21
C LEU A 248 10.24 -3.29 7.39
N PRO A 249 10.68 -2.03 7.18
CA PRO A 249 11.07 -1.13 8.27
C PRO A 249 10.02 -0.95 9.36
N ILE A 250 8.74 -1.00 9.00
CA ILE A 250 7.63 -0.76 9.94
C ILE A 250 6.95 -2.04 10.44
N PHE A 251 7.58 -3.20 10.25
CA PHE A 251 7.12 -4.43 10.89
C PHE A 251 7.19 -4.29 12.41
N ASP A 252 6.19 -4.78 13.10
CA ASP A 252 6.11 -4.80 14.56
C ASP A 252 7.18 -5.70 15.21
N LYS A 253 7.77 -6.61 14.44
CA LYS A 253 8.89 -7.48 14.85
C LYS A 253 9.88 -7.63 13.71
N GLN A 254 11.17 -7.70 14.05
CA GLN A 254 12.27 -7.81 13.08
C GLN A 254 13.04 -9.13 13.20
N ASP A 255 12.47 -10.14 13.88
CA ASP A 255 13.09 -11.46 13.92
C ASP A 255 12.91 -12.22 12.58
N LYS A 256 13.92 -13.04 12.25
CA LYS A 256 14.01 -13.70 10.94
C LYS A 256 12.83 -14.63 10.66
N GLU A 257 12.35 -15.34 11.68
CA GLU A 257 11.24 -16.29 11.54
C GLU A 257 9.93 -15.54 11.27
N TYR A 258 9.71 -14.43 11.97
CA TYR A 258 8.53 -13.61 11.76
C TYR A 258 8.49 -12.98 10.36
N ILE A 259 9.64 -12.50 9.88
CA ILE A 259 9.78 -11.97 8.51
C ILE A 259 9.55 -13.08 7.47
N ALA A 260 10.13 -14.27 7.71
CA ALA A 260 9.95 -15.40 6.81
C ALA A 260 8.49 -15.89 6.74
N ASP A 261 7.79 -15.92 7.88
CA ASP A 261 6.37 -16.25 7.94
C ASP A 261 5.54 -15.25 7.14
N ALA A 262 5.80 -13.94 7.30
CA ALA A 262 5.14 -12.89 6.55
C ALA A 262 5.30 -13.04 5.04
N VAL A 263 6.54 -13.13 4.57
CA VAL A 263 6.85 -13.17 3.13
C VAL A 263 6.28 -14.45 2.49
N ARG A 264 6.45 -15.61 3.13
CA ARG A 264 5.94 -16.88 2.59
C ARG A 264 4.42 -16.98 2.61
N THR A 265 3.77 -16.46 3.67
CA THR A 265 2.31 -16.49 3.78
C THR A 265 1.66 -15.58 2.75
N ILE A 266 2.18 -14.36 2.57
CA ILE A 266 1.68 -13.41 1.59
C ILE A 266 1.99 -13.88 0.18
N GLY A 267 3.19 -14.42 -0.05
CA GLY A 267 3.57 -15.04 -1.32
C GLY A 267 3.31 -14.13 -2.53
N ASN A 268 2.58 -14.65 -3.51
CA ASN A 268 2.28 -13.94 -4.76
C ASN A 268 1.28 -12.76 -4.62
N LEU A 269 0.75 -12.52 -3.43
CA LEU A 269 0.01 -11.30 -3.16
C LEU A 269 0.91 -10.09 -2.97
N GLN A 270 2.20 -10.27 -2.69
CA GLN A 270 3.15 -9.18 -2.61
C GLN A 270 3.54 -8.69 -4.00
N VAL A 271 3.19 -7.45 -4.33
CA VAL A 271 3.43 -6.84 -5.66
C VAL A 271 4.30 -5.59 -5.58
N HIS A 272 4.51 -5.07 -4.40
CA HIS A 272 5.40 -3.95 -4.11
C HIS A 272 6.03 -4.11 -2.74
N SER A 273 7.15 -3.45 -2.50
CA SER A 273 7.82 -3.47 -1.21
C SER A 273 8.58 -2.18 -0.98
N HIS A 274 8.65 -1.78 0.28
CA HIS A 274 9.46 -0.65 0.70
C HIS A 274 10.70 -1.10 1.46
N PHE A 275 11.76 -0.36 1.19
CA PHE A 275 13.02 -0.39 1.91
C PHE A 275 13.25 1.02 2.44
N GLY A 276 13.65 1.15 3.68
CA GLY A 276 13.84 2.46 4.29
C GLY A 276 14.93 2.44 5.33
N GLY A 277 15.21 3.60 5.88
CA GLY A 277 16.16 3.78 6.94
C GLY A 277 16.72 5.19 6.92
N GLU A 278 17.17 5.64 8.07
CA GLU A 278 17.98 6.84 8.17
C GLU A 278 19.44 6.46 8.34
N TYR A 279 20.30 7.21 7.67
CA TYR A 279 21.73 6.99 7.70
C TYR A 279 22.45 8.30 7.95
N TYR A 280 23.57 8.25 8.66
CA TYR A 280 24.44 9.39 8.86
C TYR A 280 25.88 9.04 8.48
N ARG A 281 26.69 10.05 8.23
CA ARG A 281 28.13 9.85 8.08
C ARG A 281 28.78 10.11 9.42
N ASP A 282 29.56 9.13 9.89
CA ASP A 282 30.39 9.30 11.10
C ASP A 282 31.58 10.24 10.83
N GLU A 283 32.38 10.50 11.85
CA GLU A 283 33.57 11.35 11.78
C GLU A 283 34.59 10.88 10.73
N ASN A 284 34.61 9.59 10.42
CA ASN A 284 35.46 8.99 9.39
C ASN A 284 34.76 8.96 8.01
N LYS A 285 33.62 9.65 7.85
CA LYS A 285 32.78 9.69 6.63
C LYS A 285 32.20 8.33 6.22
N VAL A 286 32.21 7.35 7.11
CA VAL A 286 31.57 6.05 6.89
C VAL A 286 30.07 6.19 7.10
N ILE A 287 29.26 5.62 6.20
CA ILE A 287 27.81 5.60 6.33
C ILE A 287 27.43 4.60 7.42
N ARG A 288 26.70 5.08 8.42
CA ARG A 288 26.16 4.30 9.53
C ARG A 288 24.65 4.40 9.54
N PRO A 289 23.94 3.30 9.88
CA PRO A 289 22.52 3.36 10.13
C PRO A 289 22.23 4.16 11.39
N LYS A 290 21.18 4.98 11.36
CA LYS A 290 20.62 5.62 12.54
C LYS A 290 19.54 4.72 13.08
N LEU A 291 19.71 4.25 14.30
CA LEU A 291 18.66 3.50 14.99
C LEU A 291 17.55 4.47 15.38
N LEU A 292 16.35 4.18 14.96
CA LEU A 292 15.17 5.01 15.20
C LEU A 292 14.23 4.29 16.15
N ASP A 293 13.58 5.02 17.03
CA ASP A 293 12.70 4.46 18.05
C ASP A 293 11.48 3.73 17.48
N TYR A 294 11.10 4.07 16.24
CA TYR A 294 9.98 3.41 15.56
C TYR A 294 10.34 2.06 14.92
N TYR A 295 11.62 1.72 14.78
CA TYR A 295 12.00 0.34 14.47
C TYR A 295 11.75 -0.56 15.68
N ALA A 296 11.17 -1.73 15.48
CA ALA A 296 10.89 -2.68 16.54
C ALA A 296 12.13 -2.94 17.42
N GLY A 297 12.13 -2.39 18.63
CA GLY A 297 13.25 -2.48 19.57
C GLY A 297 14.55 -1.80 19.11
N GLY A 298 14.50 -0.84 18.18
CA GLY A 298 15.68 -0.19 17.61
C GLY A 298 16.53 -1.08 16.69
N ILE A 299 16.02 -2.22 16.27
CA ILE A 299 16.73 -3.20 15.43
C ILE A 299 16.57 -2.80 13.95
N MET A 300 17.70 -2.67 13.26
CA MET A 300 17.69 -2.46 11.80
C MET A 300 17.14 -3.70 11.07
N PRO A 301 16.29 -3.51 10.06
CA PRO A 301 15.81 -4.60 9.22
C PRO A 301 16.97 -5.35 8.52
N ASP A 302 16.90 -6.68 8.50
CA ASP A 302 17.84 -7.52 7.72
C ASP A 302 17.35 -7.60 6.27
N TYR A 303 17.69 -6.59 5.48
CA TYR A 303 17.30 -6.51 4.06
C TYR A 303 17.88 -7.65 3.23
N SER A 304 19.07 -8.18 3.57
CA SER A 304 19.67 -9.30 2.83
C SER A 304 18.82 -10.55 2.99
N HIS A 305 18.37 -10.84 4.21
CA HIS A 305 17.46 -11.94 4.48
C HIS A 305 16.11 -11.75 3.78
N TYR A 306 15.55 -10.55 3.86
CA TYR A 306 14.27 -10.24 3.22
C TYR A 306 14.31 -10.40 1.69
N ILE A 307 15.37 -9.93 1.04
CA ILE A 307 15.59 -10.10 -0.41
C ILE A 307 15.70 -11.59 -0.78
N GLN A 308 16.39 -12.40 0.04
CA GLN A 308 16.45 -13.85 -0.18
C GLN A 308 15.06 -14.49 -0.15
N LEU A 309 14.25 -14.15 0.85
CA LEU A 309 12.86 -14.62 0.95
C LEU A 309 11.99 -14.17 -0.23
N MET A 310 12.13 -12.94 -0.67
CA MET A 310 11.41 -12.45 -1.86
C MET A 310 11.80 -13.24 -3.12
N ASN A 311 13.08 -13.58 -3.28
CA ASN A 311 13.52 -14.44 -4.38
C ASN A 311 12.95 -15.87 -4.25
N GLU A 312 12.86 -16.43 -3.03
CA GLU A 312 12.25 -17.74 -2.77
C GLU A 312 10.79 -17.81 -3.24
N ILE A 313 10.01 -16.75 -3.01
CA ILE A 313 8.60 -16.68 -3.45
C ILE A 313 8.43 -16.28 -4.91
N GLY A 314 9.51 -16.02 -5.63
CA GLY A 314 9.47 -15.58 -7.03
C GLY A 314 8.97 -14.15 -7.20
N TYR A 315 9.20 -13.28 -6.22
CA TYR A 315 8.84 -11.87 -6.30
C TYR A 315 9.50 -11.19 -7.50
N ASN A 316 8.72 -10.39 -8.21
CA ASN A 316 9.13 -9.71 -9.44
C ASN A 316 8.51 -8.30 -9.51
N GLY A 317 8.72 -7.53 -8.45
CA GLY A 317 8.25 -6.17 -8.31
C GLY A 317 9.36 -5.15 -8.17
#